data_64c67f66d13e30dc84defda2add6ff29
#
_entry.id   64c67f66d13e30dc84defda2add6ff29
#
_cell.length_a   1.000
_cell.length_b   1.000
_cell.length_c   1.000
_cell.angle_alpha   90.00
_cell.angle_beta   90.00
_cell.angle_gamma   90.00
#
_symmetry.space_group_name_H-M   'P 1'
#
loop_
_entity.id
_entity.type
_entity.pdbx_description
1 polymer ?
#
loop_
_entity_poly.entity_id
_entity_poly.type
_entity_poly.pdbx_seq_one_letter_code
_entity_poly.pdbx_strand_id
1 'polypeptide(L)'
;GSGFFPAESLIMSGFELVSPLGQSFADGATLANCSFTGSLVERETIDLTHECTSSLGLRFSETLAFDFNALYDRGSSLATISGTYQMESGSVLSIAADGAAFMQDATTGCVTNGRISVMVSSSNLYRVTLQHDSCTGPEAVLNGVSFGGFALLDDTGTTDALIVATIGYVESTA
;
A
#
# COMPACT_ATOMS: atom_id res chain seq x y z
N GLY A 1 -11.45 -27.73 -18.35
CA GLY A 1 -10.68 -28.53 -17.41
C GLY A 1 -10.20 -27.63 -16.31
N SER A 2 -10.74 -27.76 -15.08
CA SER A 2 -10.23 -27.11 -13.89
C SER A 2 -8.87 -27.73 -13.57
N GLY A 3 -7.79 -27.03 -13.92
CA GLY A 3 -6.48 -27.39 -13.45
C GLY A 3 -6.43 -27.14 -11.94
N PHE A 4 -6.13 -28.16 -11.18
CA PHE A 4 -5.85 -28.04 -9.76
C PHE A 4 -4.44 -27.44 -9.63
N PHE A 5 -4.34 -26.18 -9.23
CA PHE A 5 -3.08 -25.55 -8.91
C PHE A 5 -2.73 -25.91 -7.46
N PRO A 6 -1.54 -26.48 -7.19
CA PRO A 6 -1.14 -26.74 -5.83
C PRO A 6 -0.96 -25.43 -5.06
N ALA A 7 -1.31 -25.43 -3.78
CA ALA A 7 -1.06 -24.29 -2.91
C ALA A 7 0.45 -24.02 -2.81
N GLU A 8 0.86 -22.78 -3.05
CA GLU A 8 2.24 -22.36 -2.87
C GLU A 8 2.44 -21.82 -1.45
N SER A 9 3.55 -22.20 -0.82
CA SER A 9 3.90 -21.68 0.50
C SER A 9 4.47 -20.27 0.37
N LEU A 10 3.94 -19.36 1.18
CA LEU A 10 4.43 -17.99 1.31
C LEU A 10 5.16 -17.85 2.65
N ILE A 11 6.40 -17.38 2.60
CA ILE A 11 7.19 -17.10 3.80
C ILE A 11 7.86 -15.73 3.60
N MET A 12 7.61 -14.81 4.52
CA MET A 12 8.33 -13.55 4.61
C MET A 12 8.70 -13.29 6.07
N SER A 13 9.95 -12.95 6.32
CA SER A 13 10.45 -12.68 7.66
C SER A 13 11.26 -11.38 7.68
N GLY A 14 11.35 -10.77 8.87
CA GLY A 14 12.21 -9.62 9.08
C GLY A 14 11.64 -8.29 8.56
N PHE A 15 10.33 -8.12 8.56
CA PHE A 15 9.74 -6.79 8.36
C PHE A 15 9.38 -6.16 9.71
N GLU A 16 9.44 -4.84 9.75
CA GLU A 16 9.10 -4.06 10.92
C GLU A 16 7.70 -3.45 10.75
N LEU A 17 6.89 -3.59 11.78
CA LEU A 17 5.61 -2.90 11.91
C LEU A 17 5.78 -1.72 12.84
N VAL A 18 5.51 -0.51 12.34
CA VAL A 18 5.56 0.73 13.12
C VAL A 18 4.13 1.16 13.41
N SER A 19 3.84 1.47 14.67
CA SER A 19 2.52 1.99 15.03
C SER A 19 2.32 3.40 14.43
N PRO A 20 1.10 3.78 14.07
CA PRO A 20 0.81 5.14 13.62
C PRO A 20 1.25 6.19 14.65
N LEU A 21 1.56 7.40 14.17
CA LEU A 21 1.98 8.50 15.02
C LEU A 21 0.97 8.76 16.16
N GLY A 22 1.47 8.83 17.38
CA GLY A 22 0.64 9.02 18.57
C GLY A 22 -0.07 7.77 19.08
N GLN A 23 0.18 6.60 18.46
CA GLN A 23 -0.33 5.30 18.90
C GLN A 23 0.81 4.39 19.35
N SER A 24 0.47 3.34 20.09
CA SER A 24 1.40 2.31 20.51
C SER A 24 0.70 0.96 20.56
N PHE A 25 1.47 -0.12 20.54
CA PHE A 25 0.97 -1.46 20.87
C PHE A 25 0.49 -1.50 22.36
N ALA A 26 -0.19 -2.56 22.74
CA ALA A 26 -0.79 -2.69 24.06
C ALA A 26 0.22 -2.62 25.22
N ASP A 27 1.50 -2.89 24.96
CA ASP A 27 2.60 -2.77 25.92
C ASP A 27 3.32 -1.42 25.90
N GLY A 28 2.86 -0.47 25.06
CA GLY A 28 3.45 0.85 24.90
C GLY A 28 4.57 0.93 23.86
N ALA A 29 4.96 -0.18 23.25
CA ALA A 29 5.94 -0.17 22.14
C ALA A 29 5.37 0.50 20.89
N THR A 30 6.24 1.09 20.08
CA THR A 30 5.88 1.67 18.77
C THR A 30 6.44 0.88 17.59
N LEU A 31 7.24 -0.15 17.87
CA LEU A 31 7.90 -1.00 16.89
C LEU A 31 7.70 -2.46 17.24
N ALA A 32 7.44 -3.30 16.22
CA ALA A 32 7.41 -4.75 16.33
C ALA A 32 8.10 -5.41 15.14
N ASN A 33 8.82 -6.50 15.39
CA ASN A 33 9.38 -7.35 14.35
C ASN A 33 8.38 -8.45 14.03
N CYS A 34 8.11 -8.66 12.76
CA CYS A 34 7.09 -9.56 12.27
C CYS A 34 7.60 -10.54 11.21
N SER A 35 6.89 -11.65 11.10
CA SER A 35 7.01 -12.61 10.00
C SER A 35 5.62 -12.98 9.49
N PHE A 36 5.51 -13.29 8.20
CA PHE A 36 4.33 -13.91 7.60
C PHE A 36 4.65 -15.34 7.20
N THR A 37 3.68 -16.21 7.45
CA THR A 37 3.63 -17.56 6.85
C THR A 37 2.23 -17.77 6.28
N GLY A 38 2.13 -18.52 5.20
CA GLY A 38 0.82 -18.77 4.64
C GLY A 38 0.85 -19.60 3.36
N SER A 39 -0.27 -19.60 2.68
CA SER A 39 -0.46 -20.31 1.41
C SER A 39 -1.18 -19.44 0.40
N LEU A 40 -0.83 -19.61 -0.85
CA LEU A 40 -1.47 -19.02 -2.02
C LEU A 40 -2.04 -20.14 -2.89
N VAL A 41 -3.33 -20.05 -3.19
CA VAL A 41 -3.95 -20.81 -4.29
C VAL A 41 -4.24 -19.81 -5.39
N GLU A 42 -3.55 -19.96 -6.54
CA GLU A 42 -3.64 -19.02 -7.64
C GLU A 42 -5.09 -18.81 -8.06
N ARG A 43 -5.50 -17.53 -8.11
CA ARG A 43 -6.85 -17.08 -8.49
C ARG A 43 -7.98 -17.62 -7.61
N GLU A 44 -7.67 -18.01 -6.39
CA GLU A 44 -8.65 -18.46 -5.39
C GLU A 44 -8.45 -17.72 -4.07
N THR A 45 -7.41 -18.06 -3.30
CA THR A 45 -7.24 -17.52 -1.95
C THR A 45 -5.78 -17.23 -1.60
N ILE A 46 -5.62 -16.31 -0.66
CA ILE A 46 -4.36 -16.12 0.08
C ILE A 46 -4.72 -16.20 1.57
N ASP A 47 -4.17 -17.19 2.26
CA ASP A 47 -4.26 -17.32 3.71
C ASP A 47 -2.90 -16.99 4.33
N LEU A 48 -2.85 -15.99 5.19
CA LEU A 48 -1.63 -15.52 5.85
C LEU A 48 -1.82 -15.54 7.36
N THR A 49 -0.79 -15.99 8.07
CA THR A 49 -0.66 -15.76 9.50
C THR A 49 0.55 -14.87 9.74
N HIS A 50 0.36 -13.75 10.38
CA HIS A 50 1.48 -12.96 10.85
C HIS A 50 1.73 -13.21 12.34
N GLU A 51 3.01 -13.27 12.70
CA GLU A 51 3.48 -13.35 14.06
C GLU A 51 4.43 -12.18 14.32
N CYS A 52 4.14 -11.40 15.34
CA CYS A 52 4.89 -10.21 15.69
C CYS A 52 5.38 -10.27 17.13
N THR A 53 6.54 -9.66 17.36
CA THR A 53 7.05 -9.40 18.71
C THR A 53 7.43 -7.93 18.80
N SER A 54 6.79 -7.20 19.72
CA SER A 54 7.08 -5.78 19.95
C SER A 54 8.50 -5.59 20.50
N SER A 55 9.03 -4.38 20.42
CA SER A 55 10.32 -4.04 21.01
C SER A 55 10.35 -4.18 22.55
N LEU A 56 9.20 -4.26 23.22
CA LEU A 56 9.06 -4.50 24.66
C LEU A 56 8.68 -5.96 24.99
N GLY A 57 8.57 -6.84 23.98
CA GLY A 57 8.40 -8.28 24.14
C GLY A 57 6.97 -8.80 24.07
N LEU A 58 5.97 -7.95 23.79
CA LEU A 58 4.60 -8.40 23.55
C LEU A 58 4.56 -9.23 22.26
N ARG A 59 4.00 -10.43 22.34
CA ARG A 59 3.76 -11.29 21.18
C ARG A 59 2.28 -11.22 20.79
N PHE A 60 2.03 -11.08 19.50
CA PHE A 60 0.69 -11.11 18.95
C PHE A 60 0.72 -11.75 17.56
N SER A 61 -0.39 -12.38 17.20
CA SER A 61 -0.55 -12.97 15.87
C SER A 61 -1.98 -12.77 15.39
N GLU A 62 -2.13 -12.72 14.06
CA GLU A 62 -3.42 -12.62 13.39
C GLU A 62 -3.38 -13.44 12.11
N THR A 63 -4.53 -14.02 11.76
CA THR A 63 -4.71 -14.71 10.49
C THR A 63 -5.56 -13.85 9.57
N LEU A 64 -5.06 -13.65 8.35
CA LEU A 64 -5.71 -12.88 7.30
C LEU A 64 -6.06 -13.85 6.17
N ALA A 65 -7.31 -13.83 5.73
CA ALA A 65 -7.78 -14.60 4.58
C ALA A 65 -8.27 -13.61 3.50
N PHE A 66 -7.78 -13.79 2.29
CA PHE A 66 -8.14 -12.97 1.14
C PHE A 66 -8.64 -13.86 0.01
N ASP A 67 -9.80 -13.52 -0.53
CA ASP A 67 -10.32 -14.14 -1.74
C ASP A 67 -9.82 -13.41 -2.99
N PHE A 68 -9.67 -14.16 -4.08
CA PHE A 68 -9.34 -13.56 -5.37
C PHE A 68 -10.45 -12.60 -5.81
N ASN A 69 -10.05 -11.41 -6.22
CA ASN A 69 -10.97 -10.44 -6.79
C ASN A 69 -10.78 -10.35 -8.30
N ALA A 70 -11.85 -10.59 -9.06
CA ALA A 70 -11.84 -10.53 -10.53
C ALA A 70 -11.48 -9.14 -11.10
N LEU A 71 -11.48 -8.09 -10.29
CA LEU A 71 -10.93 -6.78 -10.67
C LEU A 71 -9.49 -6.87 -11.15
N TYR A 72 -8.71 -7.82 -10.64
CA TYR A 72 -7.33 -8.05 -11.05
C TYR A 72 -7.21 -8.40 -12.54
N ASP A 73 -8.20 -9.09 -13.11
CA ASP A 73 -8.19 -9.55 -14.50
C ASP A 73 -8.53 -8.49 -15.54
N ARG A 74 -8.82 -7.29 -15.10
CA ARG A 74 -9.04 -6.17 -16.01
C ARG A 74 -7.71 -5.67 -16.53
N GLY A 75 -7.70 -5.24 -17.77
CA GLY A 75 -6.53 -4.60 -18.36
C GLY A 75 -6.23 -3.26 -17.70
N SER A 76 -4.97 -2.86 -17.73
CA SER A 76 -4.52 -1.56 -17.24
C SER A 76 -3.91 -0.70 -18.34
N SER A 77 -4.18 0.60 -18.26
CA SER A 77 -3.52 1.62 -19.08
C SER A 77 -3.43 2.94 -18.32
N LEU A 78 -2.46 3.79 -18.66
CA LEU A 78 -2.39 5.13 -18.08
C LEU A 78 -3.61 5.98 -18.45
N ALA A 79 -4.18 5.78 -19.65
CA ALA A 79 -5.37 6.49 -20.07
C ALA A 79 -6.59 6.17 -19.18
N THR A 80 -6.67 4.96 -18.64
CA THR A 80 -7.76 4.51 -17.77
C THR A 80 -7.72 5.18 -16.40
N ILE A 81 -6.51 5.40 -15.85
CA ILE A 81 -6.34 5.98 -14.51
C ILE A 81 -6.00 7.47 -14.52
N SER A 82 -5.79 8.08 -15.68
CA SER A 82 -5.56 9.52 -15.74
C SER A 82 -6.80 10.30 -15.33
N GLY A 83 -6.62 11.30 -14.47
CA GLY A 83 -7.74 12.08 -13.93
C GLY A 83 -7.47 12.62 -12.54
N THR A 84 -8.53 12.90 -11.80
CA THR A 84 -8.46 13.42 -10.43
C THR A 84 -9.25 12.54 -9.49
N TYR A 85 -8.66 12.22 -8.36
CA TYR A 85 -9.24 11.37 -7.33
C TYR A 85 -9.31 12.13 -6.01
N GLN A 86 -10.49 12.16 -5.41
CA GLN A 86 -10.70 12.76 -4.10
C GLN A 86 -10.20 11.80 -3.02
N MET A 87 -9.28 12.26 -2.18
CA MET A 87 -8.79 11.49 -1.03
C MET A 87 -9.72 11.69 0.18
N GLU A 88 -9.74 10.73 1.10
CA GLU A 88 -10.49 10.85 2.37
C GLU A 88 -10.05 12.06 3.20
N SER A 89 -8.79 12.46 3.11
CA SER A 89 -8.25 13.68 3.75
C SER A 89 -8.82 14.98 3.22
N GLY A 90 -9.57 14.94 2.11
CA GLY A 90 -10.04 16.12 1.38
C GLY A 90 -9.06 16.63 0.31
N SER A 91 -7.85 16.09 0.25
CA SER A 91 -6.87 16.42 -0.79
C SER A 91 -7.27 15.78 -2.13
N VAL A 92 -6.74 16.31 -3.23
CA VAL A 92 -6.99 15.80 -4.58
C VAL A 92 -5.71 15.26 -5.18
N LEU A 93 -5.71 13.97 -5.52
CA LEU A 93 -4.65 13.35 -6.31
C LEU A 93 -4.95 13.55 -7.80
N SER A 94 -4.03 14.15 -8.53
CA SER A 94 -4.09 14.31 -9.98
C SER A 94 -3.09 13.37 -10.66
N ILE A 95 -3.55 12.62 -11.66
CA ILE A 95 -2.72 11.71 -12.46
C ILE A 95 -2.78 12.17 -13.91
N ALA A 96 -1.63 12.54 -14.46
CA ALA A 96 -1.50 12.93 -15.86
C ALA A 96 -1.51 11.71 -16.80
N ALA A 97 -1.75 11.92 -18.09
CA ALA A 97 -1.80 10.86 -19.09
C ALA A 97 -0.47 10.11 -19.28
N ASP A 98 0.65 10.70 -18.86
CA ASP A 98 1.97 10.06 -18.86
C ASP A 98 2.29 9.33 -17.53
N GLY A 99 1.35 9.35 -16.58
CA GLY A 99 1.46 8.73 -15.27
C GLY A 99 2.13 9.60 -14.19
N ALA A 100 2.45 10.86 -14.48
CA ALA A 100 2.88 11.78 -13.44
C ALA A 100 1.76 12.00 -12.43
N ALA A 101 2.07 11.87 -11.14
CA ALA A 101 1.11 12.00 -10.05
C ALA A 101 1.47 13.20 -9.17
N PHE A 102 0.46 13.97 -8.80
CA PHE A 102 0.62 15.15 -7.96
C PHE A 102 -0.54 15.27 -6.97
N MET A 103 -0.23 15.60 -5.72
CA MET A 103 -1.19 15.93 -4.69
C MET A 103 -0.63 17.01 -3.78
N GLN A 104 -1.47 17.90 -3.29
CA GLN A 104 -1.13 18.85 -2.24
C GLN A 104 -2.16 18.78 -1.12
N ASP A 105 -1.67 18.64 0.10
CA ASP A 105 -2.49 18.67 1.31
C ASP A 105 -2.36 20.05 1.97
N ALA A 106 -3.46 20.79 1.98
CA ALA A 106 -3.48 22.13 2.55
C ALA A 106 -3.36 22.15 4.09
N THR A 107 -3.68 21.03 4.75
CA THR A 107 -3.66 20.92 6.21
C THR A 107 -2.22 20.71 6.73
N THR A 108 -1.49 19.83 6.07
CA THR A 108 -0.11 19.46 6.46
C THR A 108 0.94 20.22 5.66
N GLY A 109 0.54 20.92 4.59
CA GLY A 109 1.43 21.55 3.64
C GLY A 109 2.18 20.60 2.72
N CYS A 110 2.01 19.27 2.91
CA CYS A 110 2.70 18.28 2.11
C CYS A 110 2.38 18.41 0.63
N VAL A 111 3.41 18.43 -0.17
CA VAL A 111 3.36 18.26 -1.63
C VAL A 111 3.84 16.86 -1.96
N THR A 112 2.99 16.08 -2.61
CA THR A 112 3.33 14.72 -3.05
C THR A 112 3.51 14.74 -4.55
N ASN A 113 4.70 14.34 -4.98
CA ASN A 113 5.02 14.13 -6.39
C ASN A 113 5.30 12.65 -6.60
N GLY A 114 4.98 12.14 -7.78
CA GLY A 114 5.27 10.75 -8.04
C GLY A 114 4.98 10.30 -9.46
N ARG A 115 5.01 9.00 -9.63
CA ARG A 115 4.73 8.36 -10.89
C ARG A 115 3.94 7.07 -10.70
N ILE A 116 2.96 6.89 -11.54
CA ILE A 116 2.21 5.64 -11.68
C ILE A 116 2.56 5.04 -13.04
N SER A 117 2.79 3.74 -13.09
CA SER A 117 3.12 3.03 -14.32
C SER A 117 2.41 1.69 -14.40
N VAL A 118 2.05 1.28 -15.60
CA VAL A 118 1.46 -0.04 -15.86
C VAL A 118 2.52 -1.11 -15.60
N MET A 119 2.19 -2.12 -14.81
CA MET A 119 3.07 -3.28 -14.59
C MET A 119 2.91 -4.33 -15.68
N VAL A 120 1.68 -4.79 -15.86
CA VAL A 120 1.31 -5.77 -16.88
C VAL A 120 -0.04 -5.33 -17.45
N SER A 121 -0.10 -5.05 -18.74
CA SER A 121 -1.30 -4.46 -19.37
C SER A 121 -2.55 -5.36 -19.33
N SER A 122 -2.39 -6.65 -19.07
CA SER A 122 -3.49 -7.61 -18.89
C SER A 122 -4.04 -7.69 -17.47
N SER A 123 -3.44 -6.99 -16.52
CA SER A 123 -3.84 -7.00 -15.11
C SER A 123 -4.09 -5.58 -14.62
N ASN A 124 -5.12 -5.39 -13.80
CA ASN A 124 -5.45 -4.11 -13.19
C ASN A 124 -4.50 -3.81 -12.01
N LEU A 125 -3.22 -3.71 -12.30
CA LEU A 125 -2.20 -3.45 -11.31
C LEU A 125 -1.19 -2.44 -11.84
N TYR A 126 -1.00 -1.39 -11.08
CA TYR A 126 -0.07 -0.30 -11.37
C TYR A 126 1.02 -0.25 -10.31
N ARG A 127 2.23 0.08 -10.73
CA ARG A 127 3.32 0.43 -9.81
C ARG A 127 3.21 1.90 -9.45
N VAL A 128 3.38 2.22 -8.18
CA VAL A 128 3.34 3.58 -7.64
C VAL A 128 4.68 3.90 -7.01
N THR A 129 5.20 5.09 -7.29
CA THR A 129 6.31 5.71 -6.57
C THR A 129 5.91 7.14 -6.22
N LEU A 130 6.02 7.51 -4.94
CA LEU A 130 5.65 8.83 -4.44
C LEU A 130 6.80 9.38 -3.59
N GLN A 131 6.90 10.70 -3.53
CA GLN A 131 7.78 11.40 -2.60
C GLN A 131 7.01 12.57 -2.00
N HIS A 132 7.15 12.75 -0.70
CA HIS A 132 6.59 13.89 0.02
C HIS A 132 7.65 14.97 0.23
N ASP A 133 7.24 16.21 0.03
CA ASP A 133 8.05 17.41 0.27
C ASP A 133 7.18 18.51 0.89
N SER A 134 7.82 19.50 1.48
CA SER A 134 7.16 20.70 2.07
C SER A 134 6.15 20.39 3.18
N CYS A 135 6.20 19.21 3.75
CA CYS A 135 5.39 18.85 4.91
C CYS A 135 5.76 19.69 6.11
N THR A 136 4.76 20.04 6.92
CA THR A 136 4.91 20.84 8.14
C THR A 136 4.38 20.09 9.36
N GLY A 137 4.70 20.57 10.56
CA GLY A 137 4.24 19.93 11.79
C GLY A 137 4.80 18.53 11.99
N PRO A 138 4.00 17.59 12.51
CA PRO A 138 4.42 16.20 12.73
C PRO A 138 4.82 15.48 11.44
N GLU A 139 4.22 15.83 10.31
CA GLU A 139 4.47 15.23 8.99
C GLU A 139 5.79 15.69 8.37
N ALA A 140 6.50 16.66 8.95
CA ALA A 140 7.79 17.14 8.45
C ALA A 140 8.84 16.01 8.34
N VAL A 141 8.69 14.92 9.08
CA VAL A 141 9.53 13.71 9.01
C VAL A 141 9.42 12.99 7.66
N LEU A 142 8.36 13.27 6.89
CA LEU A 142 8.12 12.67 5.58
C LEU A 142 8.84 13.41 4.45
N ASN A 143 9.41 14.59 4.71
CA ASN A 143 10.10 15.36 3.68
C ASN A 143 11.29 14.60 3.10
N GLY A 144 11.28 14.42 1.78
CA GLY A 144 12.28 13.64 1.05
C GLY A 144 12.08 12.12 1.12
N VAL A 145 11.11 11.63 1.90
CA VAL A 145 10.84 10.18 1.98
C VAL A 145 10.18 9.71 0.70
N SER A 146 10.74 8.62 0.14
CA SER A 146 10.18 7.95 -1.02
C SER A 146 9.31 6.77 -0.60
N PHE A 147 8.15 6.65 -1.23
CA PHE A 147 7.19 5.58 -1.04
C PHE A 147 7.07 4.78 -2.32
N GLY A 148 7.13 3.46 -2.19
CA GLY A 148 6.90 2.52 -3.28
C GLY A 148 5.70 1.64 -3.01
N GLY A 149 4.98 1.22 -4.05
CA GLY A 149 3.82 0.35 -3.85
C GLY A 149 3.04 0.09 -5.10
N PHE A 150 1.76 -0.16 -4.90
CA PHE A 150 0.84 -0.57 -5.95
C PHE A 150 -0.47 0.20 -5.87
N ALA A 151 -1.14 0.28 -7.02
CA ALA A 151 -2.51 0.76 -7.12
C ALA A 151 -3.33 -0.16 -8.01
N LEU A 152 -4.64 -0.14 -7.80
CA LEU A 152 -5.63 -0.76 -8.67
C LEU A 152 -6.82 0.20 -8.82
N LEU A 153 -7.52 0.10 -9.95
CA LEU A 153 -8.74 0.85 -10.21
C LEU A 153 -9.96 -0.02 -9.93
N ASP A 154 -10.84 0.42 -9.06
CA ASP A 154 -12.17 -0.14 -8.89
C ASP A 154 -13.20 0.77 -9.60
N ASP A 155 -13.68 0.33 -10.75
CA ASP A 155 -14.71 0.96 -11.57
C ASP A 155 -16.04 0.19 -11.55
N THR A 156 -16.26 -0.62 -10.52
CA THR A 156 -17.50 -1.39 -10.34
C THR A 156 -18.62 -0.55 -9.71
N GLY A 157 -18.25 0.55 -9.07
CA GLY A 157 -19.20 1.46 -8.42
C GLY A 157 -19.80 2.50 -9.37
N THR A 158 -20.51 3.45 -8.78
CA THR A 158 -21.06 4.62 -9.51
C THR A 158 -19.99 5.69 -9.78
N THR A 159 -18.88 5.61 -9.07
CA THR A 159 -17.70 6.45 -9.23
C THR A 159 -16.47 5.54 -9.16
N ASP A 160 -15.50 5.83 -10.03
CA ASP A 160 -14.23 5.11 -10.04
C ASP A 160 -13.45 5.41 -8.75
N ALA A 161 -12.91 4.37 -8.13
CA ALA A 161 -12.06 4.47 -6.96
C ALA A 161 -10.65 3.94 -7.27
N LEU A 162 -9.62 4.75 -7.02
CA LEU A 162 -8.24 4.31 -7.10
C LEU A 162 -7.77 3.88 -5.70
N ILE A 163 -7.53 2.58 -5.54
CA ILE A 163 -7.01 2.02 -4.30
C ILE A 163 -5.48 2.03 -4.39
N VAL A 164 -4.82 2.70 -3.45
CA VAL A 164 -3.35 2.85 -3.44
C VAL A 164 -2.81 2.32 -2.12
N ALA A 165 -1.82 1.43 -2.20
CA ALA A 165 -1.07 0.93 -1.06
C ALA A 165 0.41 1.19 -1.28
N THR A 166 1.04 1.97 -0.40
CA THR A 166 2.46 2.31 -0.48
C THR A 166 3.15 2.11 0.86
N ILE A 167 4.43 1.80 0.81
CA ILE A 167 5.32 1.74 1.97
C ILE A 167 6.51 2.66 1.74
N GLY A 168 6.89 3.40 2.76
CA GLY A 168 8.07 4.27 2.77
C GLY A 168 9.03 3.88 3.89
N TYR A 169 10.31 4.17 3.69
CA TYR A 169 11.33 3.99 4.72
C TYR A 169 11.82 5.36 5.17
N VAL A 170 11.67 5.63 6.46
CA VAL A 170 12.30 6.77 7.11
C VAL A 170 13.59 6.23 7.73
N GLU A 171 14.75 6.67 7.25
CA GLU A 171 16.00 6.36 7.93
C GLU A 171 15.98 7.06 9.30
N SER A 172 15.96 6.27 10.37
CA SER A 172 16.15 6.83 11.70
C SER A 172 17.61 7.26 11.81
N THR A 173 17.88 8.55 11.72
CA THR A 173 19.17 9.08 12.13
C THR A 173 19.31 8.89 13.63
N ALA A 174 20.15 7.93 14.02
CA ALA A 174 20.53 7.68 15.41
C ALA A 174 21.34 8.84 15.98
#